data_6568d59a029d5fab5857af62f3453765
#
_entry.id   6568d59a029d5fab5857af62f3453765
#
_cell.length_a   1.000
_cell.length_b   1.000
_cell.length_c   1.000
_cell.angle_alpha   90.00
_cell.angle_beta   90.00
_cell.angle_gamma   90.00
#
_symmetry.space_group_name_H-M   'P 1'
#
loop_
_entity.id
_entity.type
_entity.pdbx_description
1 polymer ?
#
loop_
_entity_poly.entity_id
_entity_poly.type
_entity_poly.pdbx_seq_one_letter_code
_entity_poly.pdbx_strand_id
1 'polypeptide(L)'
;MTLTTVRNAAGPRRPREMRACETEVMNEGKPDILLYTAPTMNGWKPLIFLHEADVPYELSAVDFSKKEQKAPEYLKLNPNGRIPTIVDRGNNGFAVFESGAILWYLAEKYGRFLSEDPNERSQTHQWLMFQMGGIGPMMGQAMYFQLIARPNGHDDPYAIKRYVGESRRLLEVLDSRLQGREWLVGEEMSIADIATYPWARSYFWAGVDVSGLDHLNAWLARIDARPATQAALQLPKPRPAVFGQGDTEAAAAANAAIYKE
;
A
#
# COMPACT_ATOMS: atom_id res chain seq x y z
N MET A 1 27.63 -8.51 -33.39
CA MET A 1 26.17 -8.42 -33.15
C MET A 1 25.61 -7.25 -33.94
N THR A 2 24.84 -7.50 -34.97
CA THR A 2 24.32 -6.48 -35.88
C THR A 2 23.00 -6.00 -35.31
N LEU A 3 22.92 -4.74 -34.91
CA LEU A 3 21.69 -4.11 -34.40
C LEU A 3 20.82 -3.66 -35.58
N THR A 4 19.66 -4.24 -35.75
CA THR A 4 18.66 -3.85 -36.75
C THR A 4 17.68 -2.83 -36.15
N THR A 5 17.71 -1.60 -36.65
CA THR A 5 16.78 -0.54 -36.26
C THR A 5 15.44 -0.75 -36.97
N VAL A 6 14.40 -1.07 -36.23
CA VAL A 6 12.99 -1.09 -36.72
C VAL A 6 12.38 0.28 -36.51
N ARG A 7 12.06 0.98 -37.59
CA ARG A 7 11.27 2.24 -37.55
C ARG A 7 9.80 1.90 -37.75
N ASN A 8 8.99 2.08 -36.73
CA ASN A 8 7.54 2.10 -36.88
C ASN A 8 7.07 3.54 -37.15
N ALA A 9 6.50 3.76 -38.33
CA ALA A 9 5.83 5.00 -38.67
C ALA A 9 4.41 5.02 -38.10
N ALA A 10 4.27 5.52 -36.88
CA ALA A 10 2.97 5.94 -36.36
C ALA A 10 3.11 7.37 -35.83
N GLY A 11 2.47 8.31 -36.51
CA GLY A 11 2.45 9.70 -36.12
C GLY A 11 1.76 9.92 -34.77
N PRO A 12 1.95 11.10 -34.13
CA PRO A 12 1.41 11.38 -32.80
C PRO A 12 -0.12 11.37 -32.82
N ARG A 13 -0.72 10.52 -31.96
CA ARG A 13 -2.15 10.55 -31.71
C ARG A 13 -2.49 11.81 -30.91
N ARG A 14 -3.42 12.62 -31.45
CA ARG A 14 -3.97 13.78 -30.74
C ARG A 14 -4.68 13.32 -29.46
N PRO A 15 -4.64 14.13 -28.38
CA PRO A 15 -5.41 13.87 -27.17
C PRO A 15 -6.91 13.79 -27.52
N ARG A 16 -7.57 12.76 -27.04
CA ARG A 16 -9.01 12.58 -27.18
C ARG A 16 -9.70 13.57 -26.24
N GLU A 17 -10.35 14.59 -26.79
CA GLU A 17 -11.23 15.47 -26.01
C GLU A 17 -12.29 14.60 -25.32
N MET A 18 -12.26 14.57 -24.00
CA MET A 18 -13.32 13.97 -23.20
C MET A 18 -14.55 14.87 -23.30
N ARG A 19 -15.57 14.39 -23.98
CA ARG A 19 -16.89 15.01 -23.91
C ARG A 19 -17.42 14.84 -22.49
N ALA A 20 -17.62 15.96 -21.80
CA ALA A 20 -18.37 16.00 -20.57
C ALA A 20 -19.79 15.47 -20.86
N CYS A 21 -20.13 14.33 -20.28
CA CYS A 21 -21.50 13.87 -20.17
C CYS A 21 -21.98 14.34 -18.79
N GLU A 22 -22.76 15.43 -18.82
CA GLU A 22 -23.43 15.98 -17.64
C GLU A 22 -24.48 14.99 -17.14
N THR A 23 -24.15 14.30 -16.07
CA THR A 23 -25.12 13.81 -15.10
C THR A 23 -24.54 14.16 -13.73
N GLU A 24 -24.84 15.37 -13.26
CA GLU A 24 -24.64 15.76 -11.87
C GLU A 24 -25.49 14.84 -10.98
N VAL A 25 -24.91 13.75 -10.53
CA VAL A 25 -25.38 13.09 -9.31
C VAL A 25 -24.97 14.01 -8.18
N MET A 26 -25.91 14.82 -7.69
CA MET A 26 -25.74 15.71 -6.54
C MET A 26 -25.20 14.91 -5.36
N ASN A 27 -23.93 15.11 -5.07
CA ASN A 27 -23.25 14.47 -3.94
C ASN A 27 -23.57 15.30 -2.68
N GLU A 28 -24.76 15.10 -2.10
CA GLU A 28 -25.36 15.91 -1.03
C GLU A 28 -24.40 16.11 0.18
N GLY A 29 -23.37 16.96 0.01
CA GLY A 29 -22.42 17.35 1.07
C GLY A 29 -21.47 16.25 1.55
N LYS A 30 -21.43 15.08 0.88
CA LYS A 30 -20.49 13.99 1.20
C LYS A 30 -19.18 14.16 0.45
N PRO A 31 -18.05 13.74 1.05
CA PRO A 31 -16.77 13.70 0.34
C PRO A 31 -16.83 12.83 -0.93
N ASP A 32 -16.03 13.20 -1.92
CA ASP A 32 -15.94 12.43 -3.18
C ASP A 32 -15.46 11.01 -2.96
N ILE A 33 -14.50 10.83 -2.06
CA ILE A 33 -13.89 9.52 -1.83
C ILE A 33 -14.59 8.79 -0.70
N LEU A 34 -15.12 7.60 -1.01
CA LEU A 34 -15.52 6.59 -0.03
C LEU A 34 -14.45 5.50 0.01
N LEU A 35 -13.81 5.31 1.16
CA LEU A 35 -12.75 4.33 1.37
C LEU A 35 -13.24 3.17 2.20
N TYR A 36 -13.21 1.97 1.63
CA TYR A 36 -13.38 0.69 2.34
C TYR A 36 -12.01 0.16 2.76
N THR A 37 -11.79 0.01 4.07
CA THR A 37 -10.49 -0.45 4.57
C THR A 37 -10.58 -1.16 5.92
N ALA A 38 -9.44 -1.71 6.35
CA ALA A 38 -9.22 -2.31 7.67
C ALA A 38 -7.80 -1.95 8.15
N PRO A 39 -7.48 -2.05 9.45
CA PRO A 39 -6.18 -1.66 9.99
C PRO A 39 -5.09 -2.68 9.62
N THR A 40 -4.65 -2.64 8.37
CA THR A 40 -3.62 -3.52 7.79
C THR A 40 -2.61 -2.69 7.00
N MET A 41 -1.46 -3.27 6.69
CA MET A 41 -0.42 -2.61 5.90
C MET A 41 -0.94 -2.09 4.55
N ASN A 42 -1.81 -2.84 3.88
CA ASN A 42 -2.41 -2.38 2.63
C ASN A 42 -3.53 -1.36 2.86
N GLY A 43 -4.30 -1.51 3.94
CA GLY A 43 -5.39 -0.61 4.29
C GLY A 43 -4.91 0.78 4.70
N TRP A 44 -3.72 0.89 5.27
CA TRP A 44 -3.11 2.17 5.66
C TRP A 44 -2.59 2.98 4.48
N LYS A 45 -2.25 2.38 3.36
CA LYS A 45 -1.71 3.10 2.21
C LYS A 45 -2.62 4.25 1.74
N PRO A 46 -3.89 4.01 1.38
CA PRO A 46 -4.78 5.11 0.99
C PRO A 46 -5.10 6.06 2.15
N LEU A 47 -5.15 5.57 3.41
CA LEU A 47 -5.34 6.44 4.58
C LEU A 47 -4.19 7.44 4.72
N ILE A 48 -2.93 6.98 4.62
CA ILE A 48 -1.76 7.85 4.67
C ILE A 48 -1.82 8.89 3.55
N PHE A 49 -2.11 8.46 2.31
CA PHE A 49 -2.25 9.38 1.19
C PHE A 49 -3.28 10.48 1.48
N LEU A 50 -4.48 10.10 1.88
CA LEU A 50 -5.59 11.03 2.09
C LEU A 50 -5.30 12.02 3.23
N HIS A 51 -4.66 11.57 4.31
CA HIS A 51 -4.25 12.43 5.41
C HIS A 51 -3.09 13.37 5.02
N GLU A 52 -2.07 12.88 4.33
CA GLU A 52 -0.92 13.67 3.90
C GLU A 52 -1.27 14.68 2.80
N ALA A 53 -2.31 14.40 2.01
CA ALA A 53 -2.83 15.29 0.97
C ALA A 53 -3.92 16.24 1.47
N ASP A 54 -4.36 16.09 2.73
CA ASP A 54 -5.51 16.81 3.32
C ASP A 54 -6.79 16.67 2.46
N VAL A 55 -7.04 15.46 1.96
CA VAL A 55 -8.21 15.13 1.14
C VAL A 55 -9.34 14.62 2.02
N PRO A 56 -10.52 15.24 2.01
CA PRO A 56 -11.67 14.73 2.74
C PRO A 56 -12.18 13.41 2.14
N TYR A 57 -12.59 12.49 3.01
CA TYR A 57 -13.11 11.18 2.62
C TYR A 57 -14.12 10.64 3.64
N GLU A 58 -14.97 9.73 3.19
CA GLU A 58 -15.82 8.91 4.06
C GLU A 58 -15.15 7.55 4.27
N LEU A 59 -15.15 7.06 5.51
CA LEU A 59 -14.51 5.80 5.89
C LEU A 59 -15.56 4.72 6.13
N SER A 60 -15.41 3.58 5.46
CA SER A 60 -16.15 2.35 5.73
C SER A 60 -15.19 1.27 6.25
N ALA A 61 -15.26 0.98 7.54
CA ALA A 61 -14.47 -0.08 8.15
C ALA A 61 -15.04 -1.44 7.76
N VAL A 62 -14.18 -2.31 7.20
CA VAL A 62 -14.56 -3.67 6.79
C VAL A 62 -14.25 -4.67 7.90
N ASP A 63 -15.27 -5.38 8.36
CA ASP A 63 -15.14 -6.40 9.41
C ASP A 63 -14.88 -7.79 8.80
N PHE A 64 -13.63 -8.25 8.91
CA PHE A 64 -13.23 -9.57 8.41
C PHE A 64 -13.91 -10.72 9.17
N SER A 65 -14.25 -10.54 10.45
CA SER A 65 -14.93 -11.58 11.24
C SER A 65 -16.34 -11.88 10.71
N LYS A 66 -16.96 -10.89 10.06
CA LYS A 66 -18.24 -11.02 9.36
C LYS A 66 -18.11 -11.33 7.88
N LYS A 67 -16.89 -11.50 7.40
CA LYS A 67 -16.59 -11.72 5.97
C LYS A 67 -17.18 -10.63 5.05
N GLU A 68 -17.27 -9.38 5.53
CA GLU A 68 -17.87 -8.27 4.76
C GLU A 68 -17.16 -8.04 3.42
N GLN A 69 -15.85 -8.31 3.32
CA GLN A 69 -15.08 -8.27 2.08
C GLN A 69 -15.52 -9.33 1.05
N LYS A 70 -16.35 -10.30 1.45
CA LYS A 70 -16.91 -11.35 0.59
C LYS A 70 -18.40 -11.16 0.32
N ALA A 71 -19.01 -10.10 0.86
CA ALA A 71 -20.40 -9.77 0.59
C ALA A 71 -20.61 -9.47 -0.91
N PRO A 72 -21.75 -9.91 -1.50
CA PRO A 72 -22.01 -9.73 -2.94
C PRO A 72 -21.89 -8.27 -3.41
N GLU A 73 -22.34 -7.32 -2.58
CA GLU A 73 -22.26 -5.88 -2.92
C GLU A 73 -20.81 -5.38 -2.91
N TYR A 74 -19.99 -5.85 -1.98
CA TYR A 74 -18.57 -5.50 -1.98
C TYR A 74 -17.83 -6.13 -3.17
N LEU A 75 -18.16 -7.36 -3.55
CA LEU A 75 -17.54 -8.06 -4.69
C LEU A 75 -17.83 -7.37 -6.04
N LYS A 76 -18.92 -6.60 -6.15
CA LYS A 76 -19.17 -5.73 -7.32
C LYS A 76 -18.15 -4.60 -7.44
N LEU A 77 -17.64 -4.09 -6.31
CA LEU A 77 -16.64 -3.04 -6.26
C LEU A 77 -15.21 -3.60 -6.41
N ASN A 78 -14.98 -4.76 -5.80
CA ASN A 78 -13.69 -5.43 -5.79
C ASN A 78 -13.88 -6.96 -5.94
N PRO A 79 -13.75 -7.50 -7.15
CA PRO A 79 -13.97 -8.94 -7.40
C PRO A 79 -12.95 -9.84 -6.69
N ASN A 80 -11.79 -9.31 -6.26
CA ASN A 80 -10.81 -10.04 -5.45
C ASN A 80 -11.32 -10.27 -4.01
N GLY A 81 -12.28 -9.45 -3.54
CA GLY A 81 -12.84 -9.56 -2.20
C GLY A 81 -11.78 -9.34 -1.13
N ARG A 82 -10.95 -8.33 -1.30
CA ARG A 82 -9.93 -7.86 -0.35
C ARG A 82 -10.06 -6.35 -0.14
N ILE A 83 -9.36 -5.81 0.83
CA ILE A 83 -9.23 -4.38 1.09
C ILE A 83 -7.82 -3.91 0.69
N PRO A 84 -7.62 -2.62 0.44
CA PRO A 84 -8.60 -1.53 0.37
C PRO A 84 -9.34 -1.47 -0.98
N THR A 85 -10.45 -0.72 -0.98
CA THR A 85 -11.17 -0.31 -2.20
C THR A 85 -11.63 1.13 -2.00
N ILE A 86 -11.58 1.95 -3.02
CA ILE A 86 -12.22 3.27 -3.01
C ILE A 86 -13.37 3.31 -4.03
N VAL A 87 -14.35 4.17 -3.74
CA VAL A 87 -15.38 4.57 -4.70
C VAL A 87 -15.28 6.09 -4.85
N ASP A 88 -14.98 6.55 -6.05
CA ASP A 88 -14.94 7.96 -6.38
C ASP A 88 -16.32 8.44 -6.85
N ARG A 89 -17.05 9.08 -5.95
CA ARG A 89 -18.37 9.67 -6.24
C ARG A 89 -18.28 10.86 -7.19
N GLY A 90 -17.18 11.61 -7.14
CA GLY A 90 -16.89 12.71 -8.06
C GLY A 90 -16.58 12.23 -9.49
N ASN A 91 -16.40 10.92 -9.68
CA ASN A 91 -16.22 10.27 -10.97
C ASN A 91 -17.29 9.18 -11.17
N ASN A 92 -18.57 9.54 -11.07
CA ASN A 92 -19.71 8.65 -11.32
C ASN A 92 -19.69 7.32 -10.53
N GLY A 93 -19.14 7.32 -9.32
CA GLY A 93 -19.04 6.13 -8.49
C GLY A 93 -18.00 5.11 -8.98
N PHE A 94 -16.98 5.57 -9.69
CA PHE A 94 -15.91 4.69 -10.20
C PHE A 94 -15.19 4.01 -9.04
N ALA A 95 -15.18 2.68 -9.06
CA ALA A 95 -14.51 1.88 -8.05
C ALA A 95 -13.07 1.56 -8.47
N VAL A 96 -12.12 1.73 -7.54
CA VAL A 96 -10.71 1.35 -7.73
C VAL A 96 -10.30 0.41 -6.61
N PHE A 97 -9.78 -0.75 -6.96
CA PHE A 97 -9.17 -1.71 -6.03
C PHE A 97 -7.68 -1.90 -6.35
N GLU A 98 -6.96 -2.69 -5.54
CA GLU A 98 -5.51 -2.76 -5.45
C GLU A 98 -4.89 -1.51 -4.83
N SER A 99 -4.22 -1.68 -3.68
CA SER A 99 -3.70 -0.55 -2.91
C SER A 99 -2.69 0.31 -3.68
N GLY A 100 -1.90 -0.29 -4.58
CA GLY A 100 -0.99 0.45 -5.45
C GLY A 100 -1.72 1.23 -6.54
N ALA A 101 -2.76 0.64 -7.15
CA ALA A 101 -3.59 1.30 -8.16
C ALA A 101 -4.39 2.46 -7.55
N ILE A 102 -4.88 2.29 -6.32
CA ILE A 102 -5.55 3.36 -5.56
C ILE A 102 -4.62 4.55 -5.35
N LEU A 103 -3.39 4.29 -4.90
CA LEU A 103 -2.40 5.37 -4.71
C LEU A 103 -2.11 6.11 -6.02
N TRP A 104 -1.94 5.37 -7.11
CA TRP A 104 -1.71 5.97 -8.43
C TRP A 104 -2.89 6.83 -8.86
N TYR A 105 -4.11 6.29 -8.76
CA TYR A 105 -5.34 6.99 -9.10
C TYR A 105 -5.51 8.30 -8.31
N LEU A 106 -5.31 8.22 -6.99
CA LEU A 106 -5.42 9.39 -6.11
C LEU A 106 -4.33 10.43 -6.42
N ALA A 107 -3.10 9.98 -6.71
CA ALA A 107 -2.00 10.86 -7.05
C ALA A 107 -2.26 11.65 -8.33
N GLU A 108 -2.80 11.00 -9.37
CA GLU A 108 -3.20 11.68 -10.60
C GLU A 108 -4.41 12.59 -10.42
N LYS A 109 -5.41 12.16 -9.64
CA LYS A 109 -6.61 12.96 -9.37
C LYS A 109 -6.31 14.25 -8.62
N TYR A 110 -5.44 14.19 -7.62
CA TYR A 110 -5.16 15.32 -6.73
C TYR A 110 -3.83 16.04 -7.01
N GLY A 111 -3.03 15.56 -7.95
CA GLY A 111 -1.72 16.15 -8.29
C GLY A 111 -0.74 16.13 -7.10
N ARG A 112 -0.74 15.04 -6.30
CA ARG A 112 0.07 14.95 -5.07
C ARG A 112 0.89 13.65 -5.04
N PHE A 113 2.11 13.74 -4.50
CA PHE A 113 3.01 12.60 -4.29
C PHE A 113 3.41 11.85 -5.58
N LEU A 114 3.33 12.54 -6.72
CA LEU A 114 3.74 12.03 -8.03
C LEU A 114 4.33 13.17 -8.84
N SER A 115 5.59 13.07 -9.17
CA SER A 115 6.32 14.09 -9.95
C SER A 115 5.72 14.25 -11.35
N GLU A 116 5.82 15.47 -11.89
CA GLU A 116 5.52 15.73 -13.30
C GLU A 116 6.67 15.32 -14.25
N ASP A 117 7.89 15.19 -13.71
CA ASP A 117 9.04 14.72 -14.50
C ASP A 117 8.82 13.26 -14.95
N PRO A 118 8.92 12.95 -16.26
CA PRO A 118 8.64 11.61 -16.78
C PRO A 118 9.56 10.52 -16.22
N ASN A 119 10.82 10.85 -15.91
CA ASN A 119 11.78 9.87 -15.38
C ASN A 119 11.48 9.57 -13.92
N GLU A 120 11.17 10.58 -13.12
CA GLU A 120 10.76 10.38 -11.72
C GLU A 120 9.41 9.65 -11.64
N ARG A 121 8.44 9.95 -12.52
CA ARG A 121 7.20 9.18 -12.63
C ARG A 121 7.48 7.71 -12.93
N SER A 122 8.37 7.44 -13.87
CA SER A 122 8.79 6.08 -14.19
C SER A 122 9.47 5.40 -13.00
N GLN A 123 10.37 6.09 -12.30
CA GLN A 123 11.00 5.55 -11.08
C GLN A 123 9.97 5.29 -9.97
N THR A 124 9.02 6.20 -9.76
CA THR A 124 7.93 6.02 -8.79
C THR A 124 7.12 4.76 -9.11
N HIS A 125 6.82 4.54 -10.39
CA HIS A 125 6.14 3.32 -10.83
C HIS A 125 6.99 2.06 -10.56
N GLN A 126 8.29 2.09 -10.84
CA GLN A 126 9.20 0.96 -10.58
C GLN A 126 9.19 0.60 -9.09
N TRP A 127 9.35 1.58 -8.19
CA TRP A 127 9.36 1.35 -6.75
C TRP A 127 7.99 0.95 -6.20
N LEU A 128 6.90 1.47 -6.78
CA LEU A 128 5.54 1.02 -6.47
C LEU A 128 5.36 -0.45 -6.86
N MET A 129 5.77 -0.86 -8.06
CA MET A 129 5.70 -2.26 -8.50
C MET A 129 6.63 -3.17 -7.69
N PHE A 130 7.82 -2.69 -7.31
CA PHE A 130 8.74 -3.41 -6.41
C PHE A 130 8.08 -3.71 -5.05
N GLN A 131 7.34 -2.74 -4.50
CA GLN A 131 6.58 -2.96 -3.28
C GLN A 131 5.43 -3.96 -3.50
N MET A 132 4.63 -3.79 -4.56
CA MET A 132 3.45 -4.60 -4.81
C MET A 132 3.78 -6.05 -5.22
N GLY A 133 4.84 -6.26 -5.99
CA GLY A 133 5.28 -7.57 -6.47
C GLY A 133 6.27 -8.29 -5.55
N GLY A 134 6.98 -7.54 -4.71
CA GLY A 134 8.07 -8.07 -3.87
C GLY A 134 7.80 -7.91 -2.38
N ILE A 135 7.98 -6.71 -1.83
CA ILE A 135 7.98 -6.47 -0.38
C ILE A 135 6.68 -6.96 0.28
N GLY A 136 5.53 -6.50 -0.21
CA GLY A 136 4.23 -6.87 0.36
C GLY A 136 3.99 -8.38 0.35
N PRO A 137 4.09 -9.07 -0.80
CA PRO A 137 3.89 -10.50 -0.89
C PRO A 137 4.88 -11.31 -0.03
N MET A 138 6.18 -11.01 -0.08
CA MET A 138 7.19 -11.81 0.64
C MET A 138 7.07 -11.62 2.16
N MET A 139 6.94 -10.39 2.65
CA MET A 139 6.70 -10.14 4.06
C MET A 139 5.35 -10.71 4.52
N GLY A 140 4.32 -10.66 3.67
CA GLY A 140 3.03 -11.27 3.95
C GLY A 140 3.13 -12.79 4.15
N GLN A 141 3.89 -13.49 3.31
CA GLN A 141 4.15 -14.91 3.49
C GLN A 141 4.99 -15.19 4.76
N ALA A 142 6.03 -14.40 5.01
CA ALA A 142 6.82 -14.54 6.23
C ALA A 142 5.93 -14.42 7.49
N MET A 143 5.05 -13.42 7.53
CA MET A 143 4.06 -13.23 8.61
C MET A 143 3.10 -14.41 8.71
N TYR A 144 2.57 -14.90 7.58
CA TYR A 144 1.63 -16.01 7.58
C TYR A 144 2.24 -17.27 8.20
N PHE A 145 3.40 -17.69 7.73
CA PHE A 145 4.03 -18.91 8.24
C PHE A 145 4.43 -18.81 9.71
N GLN A 146 4.86 -17.66 10.19
CA GLN A 146 5.25 -17.47 11.59
C GLN A 146 4.06 -17.26 12.54
N LEU A 147 3.09 -16.41 12.13
CA LEU A 147 2.06 -15.90 13.03
C LEU A 147 0.72 -16.67 12.90
N ILE A 148 0.52 -17.39 11.79
CA ILE A 148 -0.72 -18.11 11.53
C ILE A 148 -0.48 -19.60 11.40
N ALA A 149 0.33 -20.05 10.44
CA ALA A 149 0.52 -21.46 10.14
C ALA A 149 1.16 -22.20 11.35
N ARG A 150 2.27 -21.68 11.85
CA ARG A 150 3.00 -22.30 12.95
C ARG A 150 2.18 -22.47 14.25
N PRO A 151 1.48 -21.45 14.77
CA PRO A 151 0.63 -21.62 15.96
C PRO A 151 -0.56 -22.58 15.75
N ASN A 152 -0.97 -22.80 14.49
CA ASN A 152 -2.02 -23.75 14.14
C ASN A 152 -1.49 -25.16 13.79
N GLY A 153 -0.24 -25.47 14.14
CA GLY A 153 0.36 -26.80 13.96
C GLY A 153 0.98 -27.06 12.59
N HIS A 154 1.08 -26.04 11.73
CA HIS A 154 1.72 -26.11 10.41
C HIS A 154 3.09 -25.42 10.45
N ASP A 155 4.06 -26.02 11.16
CA ASP A 155 5.42 -25.51 11.24
C ASP A 155 6.24 -25.91 10.00
N ASP A 156 6.61 -24.93 9.16
CA ASP A 156 7.47 -25.12 8.01
C ASP A 156 8.71 -24.22 8.12
N PRO A 157 9.80 -24.72 8.75
CA PRO A 157 11.02 -23.95 8.93
C PRO A 157 11.67 -23.53 7.61
N TYR A 158 11.51 -24.31 6.54
CA TYR A 158 12.06 -23.96 5.24
C TYR A 158 11.34 -22.76 4.62
N ALA A 159 10.00 -22.78 4.62
CA ALA A 159 9.21 -21.64 4.14
C ALA A 159 9.48 -20.37 4.97
N ILE A 160 9.54 -20.50 6.30
CA ILE A 160 9.87 -19.37 7.20
C ILE A 160 11.23 -18.78 6.82
N LYS A 161 12.29 -19.62 6.78
CA LYS A 161 13.63 -19.19 6.44
C LYS A 161 13.70 -18.52 5.06
N ARG A 162 13.01 -19.10 4.06
CA ARG A 162 12.97 -18.58 2.70
C ARG A 162 12.33 -17.19 2.64
N TYR A 163 11.14 -17.03 3.21
CA TYR A 163 10.39 -15.78 3.15
C TYR A 163 10.99 -14.66 4.02
N VAL A 164 11.52 -15.01 5.19
CA VAL A 164 12.26 -14.06 6.03
C VAL A 164 13.54 -13.60 5.33
N GLY A 165 14.31 -14.52 4.76
CA GLY A 165 15.51 -14.20 4.01
C GLY A 165 15.25 -13.30 2.79
N GLU A 166 14.21 -13.61 2.00
CA GLU A 166 13.84 -12.76 0.87
C GLU A 166 13.31 -11.39 1.32
N SER A 167 12.52 -11.35 2.40
CA SER A 167 12.07 -10.08 3.00
C SER A 167 13.25 -9.21 3.43
N ARG A 168 14.26 -9.80 4.09
CA ARG A 168 15.49 -9.09 4.47
C ARG A 168 16.21 -8.54 3.25
N ARG A 169 16.42 -9.36 2.22
CA ARG A 169 17.07 -8.94 0.96
C ARG A 169 16.35 -7.75 0.31
N LEU A 170 15.01 -7.76 0.29
CA LEU A 170 14.22 -6.66 -0.26
C LEU A 170 14.37 -5.37 0.55
N LEU A 171 14.47 -5.48 1.89
CA LEU A 171 14.75 -4.32 2.75
C LEU A 171 16.18 -3.81 2.58
N GLU A 172 17.16 -4.67 2.30
CA GLU A 172 18.54 -4.27 1.94
C GLU A 172 18.57 -3.49 0.62
N VAL A 173 17.74 -3.85 -0.36
CA VAL A 173 17.59 -3.09 -1.60
C VAL A 173 17.03 -1.69 -1.32
N LEU A 174 16.06 -1.55 -0.40
CA LEU A 174 15.56 -0.24 0.02
C LEU A 174 16.65 0.57 0.73
N ASP A 175 17.38 -0.04 1.65
CA ASP A 175 18.48 0.63 2.37
C ASP A 175 19.53 1.17 1.40
N SER A 176 19.97 0.33 0.46
CA SER A 176 20.91 0.73 -0.60
C SER A 176 20.37 1.87 -1.46
N ARG A 177 19.05 1.83 -1.79
CA ARG A 177 18.40 2.91 -2.54
C ARG A 177 18.39 4.23 -1.78
N LEU A 178 18.18 4.17 -0.48
CA LEU A 178 18.06 5.34 0.41
C LEU A 178 19.42 5.94 0.80
N GLN A 179 20.52 5.31 0.43
CA GLN A 179 21.85 5.86 0.68
C GLN A 179 22.00 7.23 0.01
N GLY A 180 22.20 8.28 0.83
CA GLY A 180 22.30 9.66 0.37
C GLY A 180 20.98 10.26 -0.13
N ARG A 181 19.85 9.65 0.22
CA ARG A 181 18.50 10.10 -0.17
C ARG A 181 17.57 10.19 1.02
N GLU A 182 16.65 11.12 0.96
CA GLU A 182 15.56 11.22 1.96
C GLU A 182 14.35 10.38 1.57
N TRP A 183 14.11 10.20 0.26
CA TRP A 183 12.94 9.53 -0.32
C TRP A 183 13.35 8.50 -1.38
N LEU A 184 12.46 7.59 -1.69
CA LEU A 184 12.71 6.57 -2.71
C LEU A 184 12.87 7.17 -4.11
N VAL A 185 12.18 8.31 -4.39
CA VAL A 185 12.26 9.01 -5.67
C VAL A 185 12.21 10.51 -5.43
N GLY A 186 13.04 11.25 -6.16
CA GLY A 186 13.07 12.73 -6.08
C GLY A 186 13.50 13.26 -4.73
N GLU A 187 13.06 14.48 -4.44
CA GLU A 187 13.39 15.22 -3.22
C GLU A 187 12.22 15.30 -2.24
N GLU A 188 11.05 14.75 -2.60
CA GLU A 188 9.84 14.76 -1.78
C GLU A 188 9.25 13.36 -1.65
N MET A 189 8.39 13.18 -0.63
CA MET A 189 7.66 11.94 -0.42
C MET A 189 6.76 11.64 -1.63
N SER A 190 6.83 10.42 -2.14
CA SER A 190 6.05 9.93 -3.27
C SER A 190 5.09 8.81 -2.87
N ILE A 191 4.20 8.41 -3.79
CA ILE A 191 3.35 7.22 -3.58
C ILE A 191 4.17 5.93 -3.45
N ALA A 192 5.41 5.89 -3.92
CA ALA A 192 6.32 4.77 -3.68
C ALA A 192 6.67 4.64 -2.20
N ASP A 193 6.96 5.78 -1.53
CA ASP A 193 7.20 5.83 -0.09
C ASP A 193 5.95 5.44 0.70
N ILE A 194 4.79 6.03 0.35
CA ILE A 194 3.50 5.74 0.99
C ILE A 194 3.12 4.26 0.87
N ALA A 195 3.38 3.64 -0.29
CA ALA A 195 3.09 2.23 -0.49
C ALA A 195 4.02 1.32 0.31
N THR A 196 5.30 1.69 0.40
CA THR A 196 6.36 0.85 0.97
C THR A 196 6.40 0.93 2.50
N TYR A 197 6.18 2.11 3.06
CA TYR A 197 6.32 2.38 4.47
C TYR A 197 5.49 1.45 5.39
N PRO A 198 4.18 1.21 5.21
CA PRO A 198 3.42 0.36 6.12
C PRO A 198 3.94 -1.08 6.20
N TRP A 199 4.51 -1.58 5.11
CA TRP A 199 5.12 -2.90 5.06
C TRP A 199 6.50 -2.89 5.69
N ALA A 200 7.36 -1.96 5.30
CA ALA A 200 8.72 -1.89 5.81
C ALA A 200 8.74 -1.67 7.34
N ARG A 201 7.90 -0.78 7.89
CA ARG A 201 7.79 -0.58 9.34
C ARG A 201 7.30 -1.80 10.11
N SER A 202 6.68 -2.75 9.42
CA SER A 202 6.15 -3.99 10.02
C SER A 202 7.16 -5.15 9.95
N TYR A 203 8.44 -4.86 9.76
CA TYR A 203 9.52 -5.84 9.60
C TYR A 203 9.59 -6.87 10.73
N PHE A 204 9.36 -6.46 11.98
CA PHE A 204 9.39 -7.33 13.15
C PHE A 204 8.29 -8.41 13.12
N TRP A 205 7.14 -8.13 12.51
CA TRP A 205 6.07 -9.11 12.33
C TRP A 205 6.43 -10.19 11.31
N ALA A 206 7.22 -9.81 10.32
CA ALA A 206 7.80 -10.74 9.37
C ALA A 206 9.02 -11.48 9.93
N GLY A 207 9.41 -11.19 11.17
CA GLY A 207 10.59 -11.77 11.81
C GLY A 207 11.90 -11.34 11.14
N VAL A 208 11.91 -10.18 10.50
CA VAL A 208 13.09 -9.66 9.80
C VAL A 208 13.90 -8.78 10.75
N ASP A 209 15.17 -9.10 10.91
CA ASP A 209 16.12 -8.20 11.57
C ASP A 209 16.52 -7.08 10.60
N VAL A 210 16.47 -5.83 11.04
CA VAL A 210 16.86 -4.63 10.27
C VAL A 210 18.11 -3.96 10.84
N SER A 211 18.84 -4.63 11.70
CA SER A 211 20.14 -4.14 12.20
C SER A 211 21.11 -3.94 11.03
N GLY A 212 21.82 -2.81 11.06
CA GLY A 212 22.74 -2.40 9.99
C GLY A 212 22.08 -1.83 8.74
N LEU A 213 20.74 -1.67 8.70
CA LEU A 213 20.02 -0.96 7.64
C LEU A 213 19.75 0.50 8.08
N ASP A 214 20.82 1.29 8.19
CA ASP A 214 20.78 2.61 8.81
C ASP A 214 19.97 3.62 7.98
N HIS A 215 20.07 3.55 6.66
CA HIS A 215 19.32 4.43 5.75
C HIS A 215 17.82 4.10 5.75
N LEU A 216 17.47 2.81 5.77
CA LEU A 216 16.09 2.36 5.93
C LEU A 216 15.51 2.82 7.27
N ASN A 217 16.26 2.65 8.36
CA ASN A 217 15.81 3.06 9.71
C ASN A 217 15.62 4.59 9.79
N ALA A 218 16.50 5.39 9.19
CA ALA A 218 16.35 6.84 9.13
C ALA A 218 15.11 7.26 8.31
N TRP A 219 14.85 6.59 7.19
CA TRP A 219 13.67 6.83 6.36
C TRP A 219 12.37 6.43 7.08
N LEU A 220 12.34 5.29 7.76
CA LEU A 220 11.21 4.88 8.60
C LEU A 220 10.92 5.93 9.68
N ALA A 221 11.94 6.37 10.40
CA ALA A 221 11.80 7.39 11.45
C ALA A 221 11.28 8.73 10.90
N ARG A 222 11.72 9.12 9.70
CA ARG A 222 11.25 10.35 9.03
C ARG A 222 9.75 10.29 8.74
N ILE A 223 9.25 9.18 8.25
CA ILE A 223 7.82 9.02 7.97
C ILE A 223 7.02 8.84 9.27
N ASP A 224 7.55 8.10 10.25
CA ASP A 224 6.94 7.95 11.58
C ASP A 224 6.75 9.30 12.30
N ALA A 225 7.64 10.26 12.08
CA ALA A 225 7.55 11.58 12.69
C ALA A 225 6.45 12.47 12.09
N ARG A 226 5.78 12.06 11.01
CA ARG A 226 4.75 12.86 10.32
C ARG A 226 3.40 12.75 11.03
N PRO A 227 2.81 13.86 11.52
CA PRO A 227 1.55 13.82 12.25
C PRO A 227 0.38 13.24 11.45
N ALA A 228 0.31 13.55 10.14
CA ALA A 228 -0.72 13.04 9.23
C ALA A 228 -0.63 11.52 9.08
N THR A 229 0.59 11.00 8.91
CA THR A 229 0.84 9.56 8.87
C THR A 229 0.42 8.90 10.19
N GLN A 230 0.79 9.46 11.34
CA GLN A 230 0.41 8.89 12.65
C GLN A 230 -1.11 8.89 12.85
N ALA A 231 -1.81 9.94 12.44
CA ALA A 231 -3.27 9.98 12.49
C ALA A 231 -3.90 8.89 11.60
N ALA A 232 -3.38 8.70 10.39
CA ALA A 232 -3.85 7.65 9.47
C ALA A 232 -3.69 6.23 10.03
N LEU A 233 -2.59 5.96 10.76
CA LEU A 233 -2.31 4.66 11.35
C LEU A 233 -3.27 4.29 12.50
N GLN A 234 -4.01 5.25 13.07
CA GLN A 234 -5.04 5.01 14.09
C GLN A 234 -6.36 4.52 13.50
N LEU A 235 -6.51 4.54 12.17
CA LEU A 235 -7.79 4.27 11.50
C LEU A 235 -7.81 2.89 10.79
N PRO A 236 -9.03 2.30 10.67
CA PRO A 236 -10.35 2.72 11.18
C PRO A 236 -10.48 2.56 12.70
N LYS A 237 -9.59 1.89 13.33
CA LYS A 237 -9.40 1.76 14.79
C LYS A 237 -7.91 1.54 15.05
N PRO A 238 -7.41 1.99 16.21
CA PRO A 238 -6.06 1.67 16.61
C PRO A 238 -5.87 0.16 16.52
N ARG A 239 -4.80 -0.27 15.88
CA ARG A 239 -4.38 -1.64 16.05
C ARG A 239 -3.82 -1.77 17.47
N PRO A 240 -4.14 -2.84 18.22
CA PRO A 240 -3.56 -3.00 19.56
C PRO A 240 -2.04 -2.76 19.51
N ALA A 241 -1.49 -2.16 20.55
CA ALA A 241 -0.07 -1.75 20.67
C ALA A 241 0.96 -2.88 20.48
N VAL A 242 0.49 -4.06 20.17
CA VAL A 242 1.20 -5.26 19.72
C VAL A 242 2.11 -5.01 18.51
N PHE A 243 2.00 -3.85 17.87
CA PHE A 243 2.97 -3.36 16.90
C PHE A 243 4.21 -2.70 17.54
N GLY A 244 4.23 -2.56 18.83
CA GLY A 244 5.40 -2.18 19.59
C GLY A 244 6.14 -3.43 20.08
N GLN A 245 7.45 -3.38 20.08
CA GLN A 245 8.37 -4.39 20.57
C GLN A 245 7.82 -5.19 21.76
N GLY A 246 7.64 -6.50 21.63
CA GLY A 246 7.63 -7.42 22.75
C GLY A 246 6.44 -8.36 22.94
N ASP A 247 5.33 -8.26 22.23
CA ASP A 247 4.20 -9.19 22.40
C ASP A 247 3.81 -9.90 21.11
N THR A 248 4.57 -10.97 20.80
CA THR A 248 4.35 -11.80 19.61
C THR A 248 3.05 -12.62 19.70
N GLU A 249 2.56 -12.93 20.90
CA GLU A 249 1.39 -13.79 21.11
C GLU A 249 0.07 -13.05 20.87
N ALA A 250 -0.04 -11.82 21.37
CA ALA A 250 -1.18 -10.97 21.08
C ALA A 250 -1.18 -10.49 19.61
N ALA A 251 0.01 -10.34 18.98
CA ALA A 251 0.15 -10.10 17.54
C ALA A 251 -0.39 -11.25 16.71
N ALA A 252 -0.06 -12.48 17.09
CA ALA A 252 -0.55 -13.69 16.45
C ALA A 252 -2.09 -13.79 16.58
N ALA A 253 -2.65 -13.51 17.75
CA ALA A 253 -4.09 -13.54 17.98
C ALA A 253 -4.84 -12.49 17.14
N ALA A 254 -4.32 -11.26 17.06
CA ALA A 254 -4.91 -10.19 16.25
C ALA A 254 -4.82 -10.49 14.75
N ASN A 255 -3.74 -11.12 14.29
CA ASN A 255 -3.60 -11.55 12.90
C ASN A 255 -4.42 -12.78 12.56
N ALA A 256 -4.54 -13.75 13.46
CA ALA A 256 -5.40 -14.92 13.26
C ALA A 256 -6.84 -14.53 12.96
N ALA A 257 -7.34 -13.42 13.54
CA ALA A 257 -8.67 -12.89 13.24
C ALA A 257 -8.78 -12.31 11.80
N ILE A 258 -7.66 -11.80 11.24
CA ILE A 258 -7.62 -11.24 9.88
C ILE A 258 -7.55 -12.34 8.82
N TYR A 259 -6.93 -13.47 9.14
CA TYR A 259 -6.64 -14.57 8.20
C TYR A 259 -7.46 -15.84 8.45
N LYS A 260 -8.41 -15.82 9.40
CA LYS A 260 -9.40 -16.92 9.53
C LYS A 260 -10.27 -16.90 8.28
N GLU A 261 -10.06 -17.89 7.43
CA GLU A 261 -10.90 -18.20 6.27
C GLU A 261 -12.33 -18.61 6.66
#